data_82e597e14d9811bba30c98c34baa6392
#
_entry.id   82e597e14d9811bba30c98c34baa6392
#
_cell.length_a   1.000
_cell.length_b   1.000
_cell.length_c   1.000
_cell.angle_alpha   90.00
_cell.angle_beta   90.00
_cell.angle_gamma   90.00
#
_symmetry.space_group_name_H-M   'P 1'
#
loop_
_entity.id
_entity.type
_entity.pdbx_description
1 polymer ?
#
loop_
_entity_poly.entity_id
_entity_poly.type
_entity_poly.pdbx_seq_one_letter_code
_entity_poly.pdbx_strand_id
1 'polypeptide(L)'
;MKDKFDGMPTSQQLEEELNRTRYRSRYRQVLRSTVYTLITVAAIAVLVATLVMPVLQIYGGSMSPTLTDGDIVLSIKQSEFESGDVVAFYYNNKILVKRVIALPGEWVDITPEGDVYVGKTSGDMQLLDEPYLEEKALGDCNIEFPYQVPESRVFVMGDHRSVSVDSRNTAVGCVAEEQLVGKLVFRVWPLAFFGRIN
;
A
#
# COMPACT_ATOMS: atom_id res chain seq x y z
N MET A 1 -15.73 62.83 -56.27
CA MET A 1 -16.47 61.90 -55.40
C MET A 1 -16.00 60.50 -55.67
N LYS A 2 -14.71 60.30 -55.52
CA LYS A 2 -13.98 59.04 -55.56
C LYS A 2 -13.18 59.03 -54.26
N ASP A 3 -13.02 57.91 -53.61
CA ASP A 3 -12.12 57.67 -52.47
C ASP A 3 -12.77 57.37 -51.13
N LYS A 4 -13.91 56.65 -51.10
CA LYS A 4 -14.38 56.04 -49.86
C LYS A 4 -14.35 54.53 -49.85
N PHE A 5 -13.82 53.84 -50.87
CA PHE A 5 -13.79 52.40 -50.98
C PHE A 5 -12.40 51.79 -51.03
N ASP A 6 -11.33 52.62 -50.90
CA ASP A 6 -9.93 52.15 -51.06
C ASP A 6 -9.35 51.47 -49.82
N GLY A 7 -10.16 51.11 -48.84
CA GLY A 7 -9.75 50.38 -47.66
C GLY A 7 -10.63 49.19 -47.30
N MET A 8 -11.59 48.83 -48.15
CA MET A 8 -12.46 47.67 -47.84
C MET A 8 -11.78 46.38 -48.33
N PRO A 9 -11.69 45.35 -47.46
CA PRO A 9 -11.12 44.07 -47.84
C PRO A 9 -11.99 43.42 -48.93
N THR A 10 -11.31 42.78 -49.89
CA THR A 10 -12.00 41.99 -50.94
C THR A 10 -12.70 40.80 -50.33
N SER A 11 -13.78 40.30 -51.01
CA SER A 11 -14.51 39.11 -50.55
C SER A 11 -13.58 37.91 -50.31
N GLN A 12 -12.56 37.73 -51.12
CA GLN A 12 -11.54 36.68 -50.93
C GLN A 12 -10.73 36.86 -49.65
N GLN A 13 -10.30 38.06 -49.32
CA GLN A 13 -9.57 38.36 -48.08
C GLN A 13 -10.45 38.13 -46.85
N LEU A 14 -11.74 38.45 -46.97
CA LEU A 14 -12.71 38.21 -45.88
C LEU A 14 -12.94 36.69 -45.65
N GLU A 15 -13.04 35.92 -46.72
CA GLU A 15 -13.16 34.46 -46.64
C GLU A 15 -11.91 33.80 -46.07
N GLU A 16 -10.75 34.22 -46.43
CA GLU A 16 -9.47 33.73 -45.89
C GLU A 16 -9.37 34.01 -44.37
N GLU A 17 -9.66 35.22 -43.94
CA GLU A 17 -9.64 35.60 -42.55
C GLU A 17 -10.74 34.89 -41.72
N LEU A 18 -11.93 34.69 -42.28
CA LEU A 18 -13.01 33.92 -41.70
C LEU A 18 -12.59 32.43 -41.49
N ASN A 19 -11.99 31.84 -42.51
CA ASN A 19 -11.52 30.47 -42.46
C ASN A 19 -10.35 30.32 -41.46
N ARG A 20 -9.44 31.25 -41.43
CA ARG A 20 -8.34 31.30 -40.47
C ARG A 20 -8.85 31.44 -39.01
N THR A 21 -9.82 32.30 -38.82
CA THR A 21 -10.42 32.53 -37.50
C THR A 21 -11.24 31.32 -37.04
N ARG A 22 -12.03 30.71 -37.94
CA ARG A 22 -12.77 29.48 -37.69
C ARG A 22 -11.84 28.32 -37.37
N TYR A 23 -10.75 28.15 -38.10
CA TYR A 23 -9.74 27.13 -37.85
C TYR A 23 -9.10 27.31 -36.47
N ARG A 24 -8.68 28.51 -36.14
CA ARG A 24 -8.07 28.84 -34.83
C ARG A 24 -9.06 28.64 -33.70
N SER A 25 -10.34 29.01 -33.85
CA SER A 25 -11.35 28.83 -32.80
C SER A 25 -11.68 27.34 -32.58
N ARG A 26 -11.83 26.57 -33.67
CA ARG A 26 -12.03 25.10 -33.61
C ARG A 26 -10.83 24.41 -32.97
N TYR A 27 -9.62 24.77 -33.37
CA TYR A 27 -8.41 24.21 -32.79
C TYR A 27 -8.32 24.48 -31.29
N ARG A 28 -8.57 25.72 -30.87
CA ARG A 28 -8.60 26.09 -29.44
C ARG A 28 -9.70 25.35 -28.68
N GLN A 29 -10.85 25.18 -29.27
CA GLN A 29 -11.97 24.45 -28.65
C GLN A 29 -11.63 22.96 -28.49
N VAL A 30 -11.10 22.32 -29.52
CA VAL A 30 -10.66 20.92 -29.47
C VAL A 30 -9.54 20.75 -28.44
N LEU A 31 -8.51 21.58 -28.48
CA LEU A 31 -7.41 21.56 -27.54
C LEU A 31 -7.91 21.69 -26.11
N ARG A 32 -8.79 22.68 -25.84
CA ARG A 32 -9.36 22.90 -24.52
C ARG A 32 -10.20 21.72 -24.06
N SER A 33 -11.02 21.15 -24.94
CA SER A 33 -11.82 19.96 -24.63
C SER A 33 -10.94 18.76 -24.30
N THR A 34 -9.90 18.52 -25.10
CA THR A 34 -8.94 17.42 -24.86
C THR A 34 -8.22 17.59 -23.53
N VAL A 35 -7.75 18.81 -23.21
CA VAL A 35 -7.08 19.09 -21.95
C VAL A 35 -8.02 18.84 -20.77
N TYR A 36 -9.27 19.33 -20.81
CA TYR A 36 -10.23 19.05 -19.75
C TYR A 36 -10.54 17.56 -19.60
N THR A 37 -10.71 16.83 -20.71
CA THR A 37 -10.93 15.39 -20.66
C THR A 37 -9.75 14.68 -20.00
N LEU A 38 -8.52 15.02 -20.36
CA LEU A 38 -7.32 14.43 -19.77
C LEU A 38 -7.24 14.73 -18.26
N ILE A 39 -7.52 15.99 -17.85
CA ILE A 39 -7.52 16.37 -16.44
C ILE A 39 -8.59 15.59 -15.67
N THR A 40 -9.79 15.45 -16.23
CA THR A 40 -10.88 14.71 -15.59
C THR A 40 -10.54 13.23 -15.42
N VAL A 41 -10.01 12.59 -16.47
CA VAL A 41 -9.58 11.18 -16.40
C VAL A 41 -8.45 11.01 -15.40
N ALA A 42 -7.45 11.90 -15.40
CA ALA A 42 -6.37 11.87 -14.43
C ALA A 42 -6.87 12.04 -12.97
N ALA A 43 -7.80 12.98 -12.75
CA ALA A 43 -8.38 13.20 -11.44
C ALA A 43 -9.15 11.98 -10.92
N ILE A 44 -9.95 11.34 -11.79
CA ILE A 44 -10.67 10.09 -11.45
C ILE A 44 -9.67 8.98 -11.15
N ALA A 45 -8.63 8.81 -11.97
CA ALA A 45 -7.61 7.78 -11.77
C ALA A 45 -6.89 7.96 -10.42
N VAL A 46 -6.51 9.19 -10.06
CA VAL A 46 -5.89 9.50 -8.76
C VAL A 46 -6.86 9.23 -7.61
N LEU A 47 -8.13 9.63 -7.75
CA LEU A 47 -9.14 9.36 -6.73
C LEU A 47 -9.32 7.87 -6.47
N VAL A 48 -9.46 7.07 -7.54
CA VAL A 48 -9.58 5.61 -7.42
C VAL A 48 -8.33 5.02 -6.80
N ALA A 49 -7.14 5.43 -7.27
CA ALA A 49 -5.87 4.95 -6.73
C ALA A 49 -5.76 5.22 -5.22
N THR A 50 -6.06 6.43 -4.75
CA THR A 50 -5.97 6.79 -3.33
C THR A 50 -6.99 6.08 -2.45
N LEU A 51 -8.16 5.72 -2.99
CA LEU A 51 -9.17 4.97 -2.24
C LEU A 51 -8.85 3.48 -2.12
N VAL A 52 -8.20 2.90 -3.14
CA VAL A 52 -7.91 1.46 -3.21
C VAL A 52 -6.50 1.14 -2.70
N MET A 53 -5.56 2.07 -2.86
CA MET A 53 -4.14 1.88 -2.56
C MET A 53 -3.63 2.97 -1.60
N PRO A 54 -3.95 2.87 -0.30
CA PRO A 54 -3.41 3.81 0.67
C PRO A 54 -1.88 3.76 0.72
N VAL A 55 -1.27 4.93 0.77
CA VAL A 55 0.18 5.12 0.90
C VAL A 55 0.51 5.28 2.37
N LEU A 56 1.46 4.52 2.87
CA LEU A 56 1.89 4.55 4.25
C LEU A 56 3.39 4.87 4.33
N GLN A 57 3.77 5.64 5.36
CA GLN A 57 5.16 5.83 5.72
C GLN A 57 5.48 4.95 6.93
N ILE A 58 6.59 4.22 6.85
CA ILE A 58 7.06 3.34 7.92
C ILE A 58 7.80 4.17 8.97
N TYR A 59 7.51 3.89 10.23
CA TYR A 59 8.19 4.47 11.38
C TYR A 59 8.71 3.37 12.30
N GLY A 60 9.98 3.50 12.69
CA GLY A 60 10.67 2.55 13.57
C GLY A 60 11.26 1.34 12.84
N GLY A 61 11.99 0.52 13.58
CA GLY A 61 12.80 -0.58 13.05
C GLY A 61 12.25 -1.98 13.26
N SER A 62 11.01 -2.13 13.71
CA SER A 62 10.44 -3.46 14.05
C SER A 62 10.26 -4.40 12.87
N MET A 63 10.33 -3.88 11.64
CA MET A 63 10.23 -4.65 10.39
C MET A 63 11.57 -4.74 9.64
N SER A 64 12.67 -4.29 10.25
CA SER A 64 14.00 -4.50 9.66
C SER A 64 14.34 -5.98 9.59
N PRO A 65 15.01 -6.44 8.52
CA PRO A 65 15.56 -5.65 7.40
C PRO A 65 14.56 -5.39 6.27
N THR A 66 13.40 -6.04 6.29
CA THR A 66 12.40 -5.97 5.21
C THR A 66 11.94 -4.53 4.94
N LEU A 67 11.60 -3.80 6.00
CA LEU A 67 11.22 -2.38 5.93
C LEU A 67 11.98 -1.57 6.98
N THR A 68 12.42 -0.39 6.59
CA THR A 68 13.19 0.51 7.44
C THR A 68 12.47 1.82 7.70
N ASP A 69 12.90 2.52 8.74
CA ASP A 69 12.34 3.83 9.08
C ASP A 69 12.43 4.81 7.90
N GLY A 70 11.33 5.47 7.58
CA GLY A 70 11.24 6.41 6.46
C GLY A 70 10.81 5.79 5.12
N ASP A 71 10.70 4.47 5.01
CA ASP A 71 10.19 3.82 3.79
C ASP A 71 8.76 4.28 3.49
N ILE A 72 8.47 4.54 2.20
CA ILE A 72 7.11 4.80 1.72
C ILE A 72 6.62 3.59 0.94
N VAL A 73 5.51 3.04 1.39
CA VAL A 73 4.96 1.80 0.87
C VAL A 73 3.52 1.96 0.41
N LEU A 74 3.13 1.17 -0.58
CA LEU A 74 1.76 1.03 -1.03
C LEU A 74 1.11 -0.17 -0.36
N SER A 75 -0.07 0.05 0.18
CA SER A 75 -0.94 -0.99 0.70
C SER A 75 -2.11 -1.23 -0.24
N ILE A 76 -2.58 -2.45 -0.31
CA ILE A 76 -3.84 -2.79 -0.99
C ILE A 76 -4.83 -3.28 0.07
N LYS A 77 -6.02 -2.69 0.06
CA LYS A 77 -7.12 -3.16 0.89
C LYS A 77 -7.58 -4.52 0.37
N GLN A 78 -7.35 -5.55 1.16
CA GLN A 78 -7.66 -6.94 0.82
C GLN A 78 -8.42 -7.58 1.98
N SER A 79 -9.28 -8.54 1.68
CA SER A 79 -10.06 -9.30 2.66
C SER A 79 -9.44 -10.66 3.01
N GLU A 80 -8.53 -11.16 2.17
CA GLU A 80 -7.87 -12.45 2.39
C GLU A 80 -6.37 -12.23 2.57
N PHE A 81 -5.83 -12.77 3.64
CA PHE A 81 -4.42 -12.68 4.00
C PHE A 81 -3.82 -14.07 4.07
N GLU A 82 -2.55 -14.18 3.73
CA GLU A 82 -1.79 -15.42 3.77
C GLU A 82 -0.64 -15.29 4.79
N SER A 83 -0.19 -16.44 5.29
CA SER A 83 1.04 -16.47 6.09
C SER A 83 2.21 -15.94 5.26
N GLY A 84 3.02 -15.07 5.86
CA GLY A 84 4.10 -14.35 5.20
C GLY A 84 3.73 -12.93 4.72
N ASP A 85 2.45 -12.58 4.63
CA ASP A 85 2.02 -11.25 4.21
C ASP A 85 2.42 -10.15 5.21
N VAL A 86 2.95 -9.06 4.71
CA VAL A 86 3.19 -7.86 5.54
C VAL A 86 1.93 -7.01 5.54
N VAL A 87 1.39 -6.77 6.72
CA VAL A 87 0.09 -6.09 6.89
C VAL A 87 0.22 -4.85 7.76
N ALA A 88 -0.61 -3.86 7.45
CA ALA A 88 -0.84 -2.68 8.28
C ALA A 88 -2.16 -2.84 9.05
N PHE A 89 -2.19 -2.48 10.31
CA PHE A 89 -3.39 -2.55 11.14
C PHE A 89 -3.47 -1.42 12.17
N TYR A 90 -4.71 -1.12 12.59
CA TYR A 90 -4.95 -0.12 13.62
C TYR A 90 -4.69 -0.67 15.02
N TYR A 91 -3.89 0.04 15.79
CA TYR A 91 -3.62 -0.25 17.19
C TYR A 91 -3.51 1.05 18.01
N ASN A 92 -4.38 1.24 18.99
CA ASN A 92 -4.37 2.42 19.88
C ASN A 92 -4.16 3.76 19.15
N ASN A 93 -4.98 4.04 18.13
CA ASN A 93 -4.93 5.27 17.31
C ASN A 93 -3.63 5.44 16.49
N LYS A 94 -2.90 4.36 16.27
CA LYS A 94 -1.71 4.29 15.40
C LYS A 94 -1.88 3.18 14.38
N ILE A 95 -1.12 3.24 13.30
CA ILE A 95 -1.00 2.14 12.36
C ILE A 95 0.32 1.43 12.66
N LEU A 96 0.24 0.14 12.93
CA LEU A 96 1.39 -0.74 13.05
C LEU A 96 1.54 -1.58 11.80
N VAL A 97 2.76 -1.97 11.50
CA VAL A 97 3.09 -2.87 10.40
C VAL A 97 3.80 -4.09 10.96
N LYS A 98 3.30 -5.27 10.63
CA LYS A 98 3.83 -6.56 11.05
C LYS A 98 3.61 -7.60 9.94
N ARG A 99 4.26 -8.75 10.08
CA ARG A 99 4.07 -9.90 9.20
C ARG A 99 3.08 -10.89 9.79
N VAL A 100 2.17 -11.38 8.96
CA VAL A 100 1.25 -12.48 9.33
C VAL A 100 2.05 -13.77 9.44
N ILE A 101 1.98 -14.40 10.60
CA ILE A 101 2.66 -15.67 10.88
C ILE A 101 1.68 -16.81 10.82
N ALA A 102 0.51 -16.65 11.46
CA ALA A 102 -0.52 -17.68 11.46
C ALA A 102 -1.92 -17.08 11.29
N LEU A 103 -2.78 -17.86 10.65
CA LEU A 103 -4.15 -17.53 10.28
C LEU A 103 -5.14 -17.96 11.37
N PRO A 104 -6.42 -17.53 11.27
CA PRO A 104 -7.45 -17.93 12.23
C PRO A 104 -7.54 -19.45 12.39
N GLY A 105 -7.59 -19.91 13.65
CA GLY A 105 -7.70 -21.33 14.02
C GLY A 105 -6.38 -22.10 14.02
N GLU A 106 -5.31 -21.57 13.43
CA GLU A 106 -4.01 -22.22 13.43
C GLU A 106 -3.32 -22.15 14.80
N TRP A 107 -2.39 -23.05 15.00
CA TRP A 107 -1.54 -23.13 16.20
C TRP A 107 -0.15 -22.58 15.92
N VAL A 108 0.38 -21.87 16.89
CA VAL A 108 1.74 -21.31 16.86
C VAL A 108 2.50 -21.83 18.07
N ASP A 109 3.72 -22.24 17.86
CA ASP A 109 4.69 -22.53 18.90
C ASP A 109 6.02 -21.81 18.57
N ILE A 110 6.67 -21.23 19.59
CA ILE A 110 7.93 -20.53 19.42
C ILE A 110 8.90 -21.02 20.48
N THR A 111 10.05 -21.52 20.00
CA THR A 111 11.11 -21.98 20.91
C THR A 111 11.84 -20.82 21.59
N PRO A 112 12.55 -21.06 22.69
CA PRO A 112 13.40 -20.04 23.30
C PRO A 112 14.46 -19.46 22.35
N GLU A 113 14.90 -20.25 21.35
CA GLU A 113 15.84 -19.83 20.31
C GLU A 113 15.19 -18.96 19.23
N GLY A 114 13.85 -18.90 19.21
CA GLY A 114 13.08 -18.09 18.27
C GLY A 114 12.64 -18.82 16.99
N ASP A 115 12.76 -20.16 16.95
CA ASP A 115 12.19 -20.95 15.86
C ASP A 115 10.67 -21.00 15.97
N VAL A 116 9.99 -20.69 14.88
CA VAL A 116 8.53 -20.60 14.81
C VAL A 116 7.95 -21.82 14.13
N TYR A 117 6.98 -22.45 14.78
CA TYR A 117 6.23 -23.59 14.24
C TYR A 117 4.77 -23.18 14.07
N VAL A 118 4.18 -23.52 12.94
CA VAL A 118 2.77 -23.23 12.63
C VAL A 118 2.09 -24.49 12.09
N GLY A 119 0.85 -24.70 12.49
CA GLY A 119 0.07 -25.85 12.02
C GLY A 119 -1.43 -25.72 12.30
N LYS A 120 -2.23 -26.57 11.66
CA LYS A 120 -3.68 -26.60 11.86
C LYS A 120 -4.07 -27.24 13.19
N THR A 121 -3.20 -28.04 13.76
CA THR A 121 -3.40 -28.66 15.07
C THR A 121 -2.10 -28.58 15.86
N SER A 122 -2.20 -28.63 17.19
CA SER A 122 -1.03 -28.59 18.09
C SER A 122 -0.08 -29.79 17.93
N GLY A 123 -0.52 -30.86 17.28
CA GLY A 123 0.28 -32.07 17.04
C GLY A 123 0.91 -32.15 15.63
N ASP A 124 0.58 -31.22 14.72
CA ASP A 124 1.06 -31.21 13.33
C ASP A 124 1.52 -29.81 12.95
N MET A 125 2.44 -29.28 13.73
CA MET A 125 3.08 -28.00 13.47
C MET A 125 4.38 -28.22 12.70
N GLN A 126 4.63 -27.37 11.72
CA GLN A 126 5.83 -27.40 10.89
C GLN A 126 6.66 -26.14 11.12
N LEU A 127 7.98 -26.30 11.06
CA LEU A 127 8.89 -25.17 11.13
C LEU A 127 8.61 -24.20 9.98
N LEU A 128 8.35 -22.96 10.32
CA LEU A 128 8.14 -21.89 9.33
C LEU A 128 9.49 -21.51 8.70
N ASP A 129 9.53 -21.46 7.38
CA ASP A 129 10.69 -20.95 6.63
C ASP A 129 10.64 -19.41 6.60
N GLU A 130 11.65 -18.78 7.20
CA GLU A 130 11.69 -17.34 7.45
C GLU A 130 12.97 -16.71 6.88
N PRO A 131 13.15 -16.74 5.55
CA PRO A 131 14.40 -16.26 4.91
C PRO A 131 14.57 -14.74 5.00
N TYR A 132 13.55 -14.02 5.44
CA TYR A 132 13.54 -12.56 5.63
C TYR A 132 14.16 -12.10 6.96
N LEU A 133 14.46 -13.03 7.87
CA LEU A 133 15.04 -12.70 9.16
C LEU A 133 16.57 -12.61 9.08
N GLU A 134 17.13 -11.60 9.74
CA GLU A 134 18.57 -11.55 10.03
C GLU A 134 18.92 -12.32 11.31
N GLU A 135 18.03 -12.30 12.30
CA GLU A 135 18.21 -12.91 13.61
C GLU A 135 16.89 -13.50 14.12
N LYS A 136 16.97 -14.73 14.62
CA LYS A 136 15.88 -15.38 15.34
C LYS A 136 15.96 -15.05 16.81
N ALA A 137 14.86 -14.69 17.43
CA ALA A 137 14.76 -14.44 18.88
C ALA A 137 13.30 -14.61 19.34
N LEU A 138 13.11 -15.12 20.56
CA LEU A 138 11.79 -15.12 21.19
C LEU A 138 11.28 -13.69 21.42
N GLY A 139 12.18 -12.76 21.75
CA GLY A 139 11.86 -11.35 21.94
C GLY A 139 10.96 -11.10 23.17
N ASP A 140 10.21 -10.00 23.12
CA ASP A 140 9.27 -9.64 24.20
C ASP A 140 8.00 -10.53 24.11
N CYS A 141 7.97 -11.56 24.94
CA CYS A 141 6.92 -12.57 24.96
C CYS A 141 6.39 -12.78 26.39
N ASN A 142 5.06 -12.70 26.53
CA ASN A 142 4.36 -12.95 27.80
C ASN A 142 3.13 -13.85 27.63
N ILE A 143 3.03 -14.56 26.49
CA ILE A 143 2.02 -15.60 26.27
C ILE A 143 2.64 -16.98 26.40
N GLU A 144 1.80 -17.98 26.67
CA GLU A 144 2.21 -19.38 26.74
C GLU A 144 2.06 -20.07 25.39
N PHE A 145 2.98 -20.94 25.04
CA PHE A 145 2.94 -21.78 23.84
C PHE A 145 2.72 -23.26 24.19
N PRO A 146 2.11 -24.07 23.29
CA PRO A 146 1.56 -23.67 21.99
C PRO A 146 0.29 -22.82 22.13
N TYR A 147 0.15 -21.81 21.27
CA TYR A 147 -0.95 -20.85 21.29
C TYR A 147 -1.87 -21.04 20.08
N GLN A 148 -3.18 -21.16 20.29
CA GLN A 148 -4.14 -21.20 19.19
C GLN A 148 -4.61 -19.79 18.83
N VAL A 149 -4.51 -19.43 17.55
CA VAL A 149 -5.00 -18.16 17.01
C VAL A 149 -6.53 -18.17 17.03
N PRO A 150 -7.20 -17.23 17.70
CA PRO A 150 -8.66 -17.17 17.73
C PRO A 150 -9.26 -16.97 16.34
N GLU A 151 -10.50 -17.37 16.16
CA GLU A 151 -11.27 -17.13 14.95
C GLU A 151 -11.33 -15.63 14.61
N SER A 152 -11.29 -15.30 13.31
CA SER A 152 -11.29 -13.93 12.79
C SER A 152 -10.12 -13.05 13.28
N ARG A 153 -9.02 -13.68 13.71
CA ARG A 153 -7.80 -13.00 14.11
C ARG A 153 -6.59 -13.60 13.44
N VAL A 154 -5.54 -12.81 13.30
CA VAL A 154 -4.25 -13.26 12.79
C VAL A 154 -3.17 -13.05 13.84
N PHE A 155 -2.22 -13.97 13.88
CA PHE A 155 -1.02 -13.84 14.69
C PHE A 155 0.05 -13.15 13.86
N VAL A 156 0.56 -12.02 14.36
CA VAL A 156 1.52 -11.19 13.62
C VAL A 156 2.80 -11.01 14.41
N MET A 157 3.94 -10.97 13.71
CA MET A 157 5.25 -10.68 14.30
C MET A 157 6.00 -9.64 13.47
N GLY A 158 6.91 -8.91 14.13
CA GLY A 158 7.86 -8.08 13.43
C GLY A 158 9.05 -8.88 12.92
N ASP A 159 9.66 -8.43 11.83
CA ASP A 159 10.83 -9.10 11.27
C ASP A 159 12.07 -8.89 12.15
N HIS A 160 12.17 -7.77 12.85
CA HIS A 160 13.19 -7.56 13.88
C HIS A 160 12.72 -8.16 15.23
N ARG A 161 12.89 -9.46 15.38
CA ARG A 161 12.33 -10.29 16.44
C ARG A 161 12.64 -9.81 17.85
N SER A 162 13.85 -9.34 18.10
CA SER A 162 14.33 -8.95 19.42
C SER A 162 13.76 -7.61 19.93
N VAL A 163 13.32 -6.70 19.03
CA VAL A 163 12.80 -5.37 19.41
C VAL A 163 11.30 -5.19 19.14
N SER A 164 10.68 -6.12 18.43
CA SER A 164 9.27 -5.99 18.05
C SER A 164 8.34 -6.33 19.22
N VAL A 165 7.40 -5.41 19.50
CA VAL A 165 6.23 -5.69 20.32
C VAL A 165 5.08 -6.06 19.37
N ASP A 166 4.57 -7.27 19.48
CA ASP A 166 3.62 -7.87 18.53
C ASP A 166 2.73 -8.92 19.22
N SER A 167 2.18 -9.90 18.49
CA SER A 167 1.24 -10.88 19.05
C SER A 167 1.81 -11.79 20.12
N ARG A 168 3.14 -11.85 20.28
CA ARG A 168 3.80 -12.53 21.40
C ARG A 168 3.56 -11.83 22.74
N ASN A 169 3.16 -10.56 22.71
CA ASN A 169 2.85 -9.78 23.90
C ASN A 169 1.33 -9.50 23.96
N THR A 170 0.73 -9.77 25.10
CA THR A 170 -0.70 -9.56 25.35
C THR A 170 -1.15 -8.11 25.17
N ALA A 171 -0.23 -7.14 25.22
CA ALA A 171 -0.55 -5.75 24.93
C ALA A 171 -1.04 -5.56 23.48
N VAL A 172 -0.49 -6.29 22.53
CA VAL A 172 -0.93 -6.29 21.12
C VAL A 172 -1.90 -7.45 20.90
N GLY A 173 -1.50 -8.67 21.27
CA GLY A 173 -2.28 -9.89 21.04
C GLY A 173 -2.49 -10.20 19.56
N CYS A 174 -3.40 -11.12 19.27
CA CYS A 174 -3.83 -11.41 17.90
C CYS A 174 -4.67 -10.26 17.34
N VAL A 175 -4.37 -9.84 16.13
CA VAL A 175 -5.01 -8.71 15.44
C VAL A 175 -6.32 -9.19 14.80
N ALA A 176 -7.41 -8.49 15.04
CA ALA A 176 -8.70 -8.81 14.42
C ALA A 176 -8.69 -8.37 12.94
N GLU A 177 -9.35 -9.13 12.08
CA GLU A 177 -9.44 -8.84 10.65
C GLU A 177 -9.99 -7.43 10.37
N GLU A 178 -10.91 -6.95 11.19
CA GLU A 178 -11.51 -5.61 11.10
C GLU A 178 -10.49 -4.48 11.38
N GLN A 179 -9.41 -4.78 12.09
CA GLN A 179 -8.33 -3.83 12.37
C GLN A 179 -7.34 -3.72 11.20
N LEU A 180 -7.36 -4.69 10.27
CA LEU A 180 -6.44 -4.71 9.15
C LEU A 180 -6.78 -3.60 8.16
N VAL A 181 -5.81 -2.75 7.88
CA VAL A 181 -5.91 -1.67 6.88
C VAL A 181 -5.69 -2.25 5.47
N GLY A 182 -4.74 -3.17 5.35
CA GLY A 182 -4.42 -3.85 4.10
C GLY A 182 -3.04 -4.49 4.10
N LYS A 183 -2.76 -5.22 3.01
CA LYS A 183 -1.48 -5.86 2.73
C LYS A 183 -0.53 -4.86 2.06
N LEU A 184 0.69 -4.78 2.54
CA LEU A 184 1.75 -4.00 1.91
C LEU A 184 2.30 -4.78 0.73
N VAL A 185 2.30 -4.17 -0.45
CA VAL A 185 2.66 -4.89 -1.67
C VAL A 185 3.88 -4.30 -2.37
N PHE A 186 4.14 -3.01 -2.19
CA PHE A 186 5.16 -2.34 -2.96
C PHE A 186 5.84 -1.21 -2.17
N ARG A 187 7.18 -1.15 -2.22
CA ARG A 187 7.95 -0.03 -1.71
C ARG A 187 8.19 0.98 -2.83
N VAL A 188 7.79 2.24 -2.59
CA VAL A 188 7.91 3.35 -3.55
C VAL A 188 9.16 4.18 -3.27
N TRP A 189 9.53 4.33 -2.00
CA TRP A 189 10.70 5.08 -1.56
C TRP A 189 11.41 4.35 -0.43
N PRO A 190 12.75 4.37 -0.37
CA PRO A 190 13.67 5.05 -1.31
C PRO A 190 13.79 4.31 -2.64
N LEU A 191 14.09 5.06 -3.70
CA LEU A 191 14.18 4.51 -5.06
C LEU A 191 15.24 3.41 -5.22
N ALA A 192 16.26 3.40 -4.35
CA ALA A 192 17.29 2.35 -4.33
C ALA A 192 16.71 0.96 -4.00
N PHE A 193 15.59 0.92 -3.29
CA PHE A 193 14.90 -0.31 -2.88
C PHE A 193 13.48 -0.39 -3.45
N PHE A 194 13.23 0.35 -4.54
CA PHE A 194 11.95 0.31 -5.23
C PHE A 194 11.62 -1.10 -5.69
N GLY A 195 10.49 -1.64 -5.27
CA GLY A 195 10.11 -3.00 -5.63
C GLY A 195 9.00 -3.60 -4.78
N ARG A 196 8.70 -4.86 -5.07
CA ARG A 196 7.71 -5.65 -4.34
C ARG A 196 8.23 -5.96 -2.93
N ILE A 197 7.34 -5.95 -1.96
CA ILE A 197 7.59 -6.39 -0.58
C ILE A 197 7.23 -7.89 -0.52
N ASN A 198 8.18 -8.71 -0.10
CA ASN A 198 8.01 -10.17 0.06
C ASN A 198 8.04 -10.54 1.54
#